data_eba95f7ee1016827d9f99f1c36816d0c
#
_entry.id   eba95f7ee1016827d9f99f1c36816d0c
#
_cell.length_a   1.000
_cell.length_b   1.000
_cell.length_c   1.000
_cell.angle_alpha   90.00
_cell.angle_beta   90.00
_cell.angle_gamma   90.00
#
_symmetry.space_group_name_H-M   'P 1'
#
loop_
_entity.id
_entity.type
_entity.pdbx_description
1 polymer ?
#
loop_
_entity_poly.entity_id
_entity_poly.type
_entity_poly.pdbx_seq_one_letter_code
_entity_poly.pdbx_strand_id
1 'polypeptide(L)'
;MKPNMRFGLFVLACTVLAGMVAAHPAWALLVVPMGMAAETTTTALIDEAMKVIFATSIHDDIVVESELMSLFQTEMNIQTEETTGGRYIEQGHFWTLPAGAGWRKDDEYLPESVSASFKNSRIYLKKFQITLQMSGDTMRRVRTDEGAFLNYMEQARPAIVERANNELDLAYIGFGSGIKARVNGAVTDNGDGTMTFAVDSHSGVADYSDAWLTFLEGERVVFSDTAGFVALRNAGAGQSAKVVDLDEDANTITVEAAAGLIAAVVDNDYIATGDAAGHSGADATGDPRAMSGLLAAVDDGNILQTYNNIDRLAAGNRLWRSVVIDGSVAPFTGALTEDLLNYAFRQALLRGAGNPEFLVMSYSARDSYWKSLKGDRFFIDPGGNYEAGRGRVQIILGDKTYPLKVARKLPPEVCFGLQRDRFARCTLGQLTWEEETGSMWNRVVDSTGRKDSYYAAAHLYENLYCPAPRKQFRIEGLAPVK
;
A
#
# COMPACT_ATOMS: atom_id res chain seq x y z
N MET A 1 -3.65 -15.46 60.99
CA MET A 1 -2.59 -14.52 60.63
C MET A 1 -1.41 -14.70 61.54
N LYS A 2 -0.36 -15.38 61.08
CA LYS A 2 0.93 -15.47 61.76
C LYS A 2 2.00 -15.02 60.75
N PRO A 3 2.61 -13.89 60.92
CA PRO A 3 3.69 -13.47 60.06
C PRO A 3 5.05 -13.91 60.61
N ASN A 4 5.82 -14.49 59.76
CA ASN A 4 7.26 -14.29 59.64
C ASN A 4 8.20 -14.73 60.78
N MET A 5 8.15 -15.99 61.20
CA MET A 5 9.18 -16.57 62.04
C MET A 5 10.43 -17.06 61.26
N ARG A 6 10.39 -17.05 59.94
CA ARG A 6 11.52 -17.50 59.08
C ARG A 6 12.54 -16.40 58.75
N PHE A 7 12.15 -15.11 58.81
CA PHE A 7 13.07 -14.02 58.50
C PHE A 7 13.99 -13.67 59.69
N GLY A 8 13.52 -13.87 60.92
CA GLY A 8 14.33 -13.63 62.14
C GLY A 8 15.49 -14.59 62.30
N LEU A 9 15.30 -15.87 61.85
CA LEU A 9 16.35 -16.89 61.99
C LEU A 9 17.51 -16.71 61.02
N PHE A 10 17.24 -16.14 59.87
CA PHE A 10 18.28 -15.87 58.84
C PHE A 10 19.17 -14.68 59.23
N VAL A 11 18.59 -13.64 59.79
CA VAL A 11 19.36 -12.47 60.29
C VAL A 11 20.19 -12.85 61.50
N LEU A 12 19.68 -13.73 62.39
CA LEU A 12 20.46 -14.21 63.55
C LEU A 12 21.64 -15.09 63.15
N ALA A 13 21.47 -15.92 62.12
CA ALA A 13 22.54 -16.75 61.56
C ALA A 13 23.67 -15.93 60.91
N CYS A 14 23.32 -14.85 60.21
CA CYS A 14 24.30 -13.97 59.60
C CYS A 14 25.07 -13.13 60.63
N THR A 15 24.42 -12.71 61.73
CA THR A 15 25.09 -11.94 62.79
C THR A 15 26.01 -12.80 63.65
N VAL A 16 25.65 -14.08 63.88
CA VAL A 16 26.52 -15.01 64.59
C VAL A 16 27.75 -15.39 63.74
N LEU A 17 27.61 -15.57 62.43
CA LEU A 17 28.75 -15.80 61.55
C LEU A 17 29.70 -14.60 61.47
N ALA A 18 29.17 -13.40 61.43
CA ALA A 18 29.99 -12.17 61.44
C ALA A 18 30.72 -11.95 62.78
N GLY A 19 30.12 -12.35 63.88
CA GLY A 19 30.76 -12.32 65.19
C GLY A 19 31.87 -13.35 65.39
N MET A 20 31.78 -14.55 64.80
CA MET A 20 32.84 -15.54 64.87
C MET A 20 34.06 -15.20 63.99
N VAL A 21 33.89 -14.51 62.90
CA VAL A 21 35.00 -14.08 62.02
C VAL A 21 35.86 -13.00 62.69
N ALA A 22 35.28 -12.16 63.57
CA ALA A 22 36.01 -11.12 64.29
C ALA A 22 36.86 -11.61 65.46
N ALA A 23 36.68 -12.86 65.95
CA ALA A 23 37.33 -13.39 67.17
C ALA A 23 38.60 -14.21 66.93
N HIS A 24 38.97 -14.61 65.71
CA HIS A 24 40.15 -15.44 65.45
C HIS A 24 40.99 -14.90 64.26
N PRO A 25 42.19 -14.37 64.50
CA PRO A 25 43.07 -13.85 63.43
C PRO A 25 43.58 -14.93 62.45
N ALA A 26 43.53 -16.20 62.82
CA ALA A 26 43.96 -17.30 61.96
C ALA A 26 42.92 -17.57 60.82
N TRP A 27 41.68 -17.20 61.02
CA TRP A 27 40.67 -17.33 60.01
C TRP A 27 40.63 -16.15 59.02
N ALA A 28 41.15 -15.01 59.47
CA ALA A 28 41.26 -13.86 58.59
C ALA A 28 42.31 -14.09 57.47
N LEU A 29 43.31 -14.90 57.71
CA LEU A 29 44.34 -15.26 56.74
C LEU A 29 43.84 -16.30 55.70
N LEU A 30 42.83 -17.08 56.07
CA LEU A 30 42.21 -18.07 55.15
C LEU A 30 41.11 -17.46 54.28
N VAL A 31 40.52 -16.36 54.76
CA VAL A 31 39.44 -15.65 54.05
C VAL A 31 40.04 -14.67 53.02
N VAL A 32 41.26 -14.14 53.24
CA VAL A 32 41.91 -13.22 52.34
C VAL A 32 42.20 -13.81 50.94
N PRO A 33 42.64 -15.09 50.79
CA PRO A 33 42.75 -15.67 49.45
C PRO A 33 41.41 -16.07 48.84
N MET A 34 40.36 -16.30 49.66
CA MET A 34 39.00 -16.52 49.14
C MET A 34 38.30 -15.20 48.75
N GLY A 35 38.68 -14.09 49.36
CA GLY A 35 38.16 -12.78 49.03
C GLY A 35 38.74 -12.19 47.77
N MET A 36 39.82 -12.77 47.24
CA MET A 36 40.46 -12.31 46.01
C MET A 36 39.75 -12.78 44.72
N ALA A 37 38.70 -13.57 44.82
CA ALA A 37 38.01 -14.03 43.63
C ALA A 37 36.49 -14.09 43.81
N ALA A 38 35.94 -13.30 44.68
CA ALA A 38 34.50 -13.04 44.63
C ALA A 38 34.22 -12.02 43.51
N GLU A 39 34.59 -12.34 42.29
CA GLU A 39 33.87 -11.81 41.17
C GLU A 39 32.44 -12.28 41.38
N THR A 40 31.62 -11.35 41.86
CA THR A 40 30.17 -11.57 41.88
C THR A 40 29.78 -11.93 40.46
N THR A 41 29.31 -13.17 40.28
CA THR A 41 28.83 -13.65 38.98
C THR A 41 27.70 -12.70 38.58
N THR A 42 28.02 -11.69 37.80
CA THR A 42 27.04 -10.74 37.29
C THR A 42 26.29 -11.40 36.13
N THR A 43 25.07 -10.97 35.89
CA THR A 43 24.30 -11.39 34.71
C THR A 43 25.11 -11.32 33.44
N ALA A 44 26.03 -10.35 33.31
CA ALA A 44 26.92 -10.22 32.17
C ALA A 44 27.92 -11.39 32.00
N LEU A 45 28.38 -12.04 33.09
CA LEU A 45 29.33 -13.15 33.05
C LEU A 45 28.67 -14.49 32.67
N ILE A 46 27.37 -14.63 32.91
CA ILE A 46 26.60 -15.84 32.57
C ILE A 46 25.61 -15.62 31.41
N ASP A 47 25.71 -14.50 30.74
CA ASP A 47 24.78 -14.13 29.66
C ASP A 47 24.75 -15.19 28.54
N GLU A 48 25.93 -15.74 28.19
CA GLU A 48 26.03 -16.83 27.22
C GLU A 48 25.41 -18.16 27.71
N ALA A 49 25.30 -18.33 29.03
CA ALA A 49 24.75 -19.55 29.64
C ALA A 49 23.28 -19.42 30.04
N MET A 50 22.77 -18.17 30.08
CA MET A 50 21.38 -17.93 30.40
C MET A 50 20.47 -18.25 29.19
N LYS A 51 19.50 -19.11 29.44
CA LYS A 51 18.45 -19.36 28.45
C LYS A 51 17.64 -18.08 28.28
N VAL A 52 17.65 -17.54 27.09
CA VAL A 52 16.78 -16.43 26.71
C VAL A 52 15.33 -16.95 26.71
N ILE A 53 14.49 -16.40 27.55
CA ILE A 53 13.06 -16.69 27.57
C ILE A 53 12.38 -15.58 26.76
N PHE A 54 11.91 -15.97 25.62
CA PHE A 54 11.18 -15.06 24.75
C PHE A 54 9.69 -15.07 25.11
N ALA A 55 9.00 -14.01 24.87
CA ALA A 55 7.55 -13.97 24.98
C ALA A 55 6.89 -14.90 23.94
N THR A 56 5.78 -15.50 24.28
CA THR A 56 5.04 -16.40 23.37
C THR A 56 4.32 -15.67 22.24
N SER A 57 4.33 -14.33 22.25
CA SER A 57 3.73 -13.49 21.21
C SER A 57 4.75 -12.46 20.73
N ILE A 58 4.85 -12.29 19.44
CA ILE A 58 5.49 -11.14 18.82
C ILE A 58 4.42 -10.06 18.68
N HIS A 59 4.72 -8.86 19.14
CA HIS A 59 3.91 -7.69 18.82
C HIS A 59 4.26 -7.29 17.39
N ASP A 60 3.25 -7.17 16.56
CA ASP A 60 3.38 -6.65 15.21
C ASP A 60 3.13 -5.14 15.27
N ASP A 61 4.21 -4.38 15.16
CA ASP A 61 4.18 -2.91 15.14
C ASP A 61 4.14 -2.37 13.69
N ILE A 62 4.07 -3.28 12.70
CA ILE A 62 4.00 -2.89 11.29
C ILE A 62 2.58 -2.44 10.99
N VAL A 63 2.44 -1.15 10.71
CA VAL A 63 1.15 -0.58 10.31
C VAL A 63 0.89 -0.89 8.84
N VAL A 64 0.20 -1.98 8.59
CA VAL A 64 -0.29 -2.35 7.26
C VAL A 64 -1.80 -2.18 7.23
N GLU A 65 -2.24 -1.08 6.63
CA GLU A 65 -3.66 -0.80 6.48
C GLU A 65 -4.08 -1.08 5.04
N SER A 66 -4.92 -2.08 4.85
CA SER A 66 -5.56 -2.39 3.56
C SER A 66 -6.96 -1.75 3.47
N GLU A 67 -7.00 -0.43 3.66
CA GLU A 67 -8.26 0.33 3.75
C GLU A 67 -9.05 0.30 2.44
N LEU A 68 -8.37 0.47 1.30
CA LEU A 68 -9.03 0.48 0.01
C LEU A 68 -9.56 -0.90 -0.39
N MET A 69 -8.79 -1.95 -0.15
CA MET A 69 -9.24 -3.30 -0.44
C MET A 69 -10.48 -3.66 0.38
N SER A 70 -10.52 -3.30 1.66
CA SER A 70 -11.69 -3.50 2.52
C SER A 70 -12.89 -2.65 2.06
N LEU A 71 -12.66 -1.42 1.65
CA LEU A 71 -13.67 -0.53 1.12
C LEU A 71 -14.28 -1.07 -0.19
N PHE A 72 -13.46 -1.59 -1.08
CA PHE A 72 -13.93 -2.21 -2.31
C PHE A 72 -14.77 -3.46 -2.03
N GLN A 73 -14.40 -4.26 -1.06
CA GLN A 73 -15.15 -5.46 -0.69
C GLN A 73 -16.47 -5.15 0.02
N THR A 74 -16.48 -4.20 0.95
CA THR A 74 -17.64 -3.94 1.83
C THR A 74 -18.60 -2.88 1.29
N GLU A 75 -18.07 -1.79 0.73
CA GLU A 75 -18.89 -0.63 0.35
C GLU A 75 -19.22 -0.58 -1.13
N MET A 76 -18.33 -1.09 -1.99
CA MET A 76 -18.54 -1.02 -3.43
C MET A 76 -19.28 -2.23 -3.99
N ASN A 77 -19.46 -3.30 -3.20
CA ASN A 77 -20.11 -4.54 -3.65
C ASN A 77 -19.56 -4.99 -5.01
N ILE A 78 -18.22 -5.02 -5.12
CA ILE A 78 -17.54 -5.36 -6.38
C ILE A 78 -17.89 -6.77 -6.76
N GLN A 79 -18.47 -6.93 -7.93
CA GLN A 79 -18.68 -8.24 -8.52
C GLN A 79 -17.32 -8.82 -8.91
N THR A 80 -17.03 -10.01 -8.41
CA THR A 80 -15.84 -10.75 -8.80
C THR A 80 -16.17 -11.59 -10.02
N GLU A 81 -15.61 -11.26 -11.15
CA GLU A 81 -15.72 -12.06 -12.37
C GLU A 81 -14.53 -13.02 -12.43
N GLU A 82 -14.76 -14.28 -12.05
CA GLU A 82 -13.79 -15.34 -12.20
C GLU A 82 -13.80 -15.86 -13.63
N THR A 83 -12.61 -15.95 -14.22
CA THR A 83 -12.43 -16.56 -15.54
C THR A 83 -11.68 -17.88 -15.41
N THR A 84 -11.95 -18.80 -16.30
CA THR A 84 -11.27 -20.11 -16.36
C THR A 84 -9.98 -20.08 -17.18
N GLY A 85 -9.60 -18.91 -17.69
CA GLY A 85 -8.40 -18.71 -18.51
C GLY A 85 -8.68 -17.80 -19.70
N GLY A 86 -7.68 -17.58 -20.51
CA GLY A 86 -7.75 -16.73 -21.69
C GLY A 86 -6.71 -15.59 -21.65
N ARG A 87 -6.49 -14.96 -22.78
CA ARG A 87 -5.51 -13.87 -22.91
C ARG A 87 -6.04 -12.56 -22.33
N TYR A 88 -7.33 -12.30 -22.45
CA TYR A 88 -8.03 -11.11 -21.96
C TYR A 88 -9.54 -11.39 -21.86
N ILE A 89 -10.22 -10.59 -21.05
CA ILE A 89 -11.68 -10.57 -20.97
C ILE A 89 -12.17 -9.48 -21.92
N GLU A 90 -13.13 -9.79 -22.77
CA GLU A 90 -13.72 -8.81 -23.68
C GLU A 90 -15.13 -8.44 -23.24
N GLN A 91 -15.34 -7.15 -22.96
CA GLN A 91 -16.62 -6.60 -22.52
C GLN A 91 -17.20 -5.68 -23.59
N GLY A 92 -18.41 -5.98 -24.04
CA GLY A 92 -19.12 -5.14 -25.02
C GLY A 92 -19.85 -3.98 -24.36
N HIS A 93 -19.79 -2.79 -25.00
CA HIS A 93 -20.48 -1.58 -24.55
C HIS A 93 -21.35 -1.00 -25.64
N PHE A 94 -22.57 -0.64 -25.30
CA PHE A 94 -23.38 0.21 -26.16
C PHE A 94 -22.76 1.59 -26.26
N TRP A 95 -22.40 1.97 -27.51
CA TRP A 95 -21.71 3.25 -27.76
C TRP A 95 -22.64 4.34 -28.23
N THR A 96 -23.53 4.00 -29.16
CA THR A 96 -24.58 4.89 -29.62
C THR A 96 -25.92 4.17 -29.66
N LEU A 97 -26.96 4.85 -29.25
CA LEU A 97 -28.32 4.35 -29.40
C LEU A 97 -28.75 4.45 -30.86
N PRO A 98 -29.67 3.61 -31.31
CA PRO A 98 -30.24 3.76 -32.63
C PRO A 98 -30.96 5.10 -32.72
N ALA A 99 -30.69 5.86 -33.77
CA ALA A 99 -31.35 7.11 -34.06
C ALA A 99 -32.36 6.87 -35.21
N GLY A 100 -33.54 7.31 -35.04
CA GLY A 100 -34.65 7.10 -35.99
C GLY A 100 -35.95 7.61 -35.39
N ALA A 101 -35.85 8.43 -34.36
CA ALA A 101 -37.00 9.08 -33.71
C ALA A 101 -37.09 10.55 -34.12
N GLY A 102 -38.28 10.98 -34.43
CA GLY A 102 -38.53 12.39 -34.74
C GLY A 102 -40.01 12.65 -34.93
N TRP A 103 -40.43 13.84 -34.57
CA TRP A 103 -41.79 14.31 -34.82
C TRP A 103 -42.00 14.54 -36.30
N ARG A 104 -43.08 14.05 -36.90
CA ARG A 104 -43.44 14.19 -38.32
C ARG A 104 -44.85 14.72 -38.42
N LYS A 105 -45.11 15.39 -39.52
CA LYS A 105 -46.46 15.75 -39.93
C LYS A 105 -47.13 14.55 -40.58
N ASP A 106 -48.42 14.69 -40.76
CA ASP A 106 -49.17 13.72 -41.52
C ASP A 106 -48.68 13.69 -42.97
N ASP A 107 -48.51 12.48 -43.53
CA ASP A 107 -48.00 12.23 -44.89
C ASP A 107 -46.49 12.59 -45.12
N GLU A 108 -45.69 12.67 -44.05
CA GLU A 108 -44.22 12.82 -44.17
C GLU A 108 -43.50 11.45 -44.11
N TYR A 109 -42.29 11.41 -44.72
CA TYR A 109 -41.44 10.21 -44.64
C TYR A 109 -41.04 9.88 -43.20
N LEU A 110 -40.92 8.58 -42.90
CA LEU A 110 -40.42 8.11 -41.63
C LEU A 110 -38.99 8.61 -41.38
N PRO A 111 -38.60 8.83 -40.11
CA PRO A 111 -37.22 9.17 -39.77
C PRO A 111 -36.24 8.12 -40.28
N GLU A 112 -35.13 8.56 -40.85
CA GLU A 112 -34.07 7.63 -41.25
C GLU A 112 -33.52 6.87 -40.05
N SER A 113 -33.43 5.55 -40.15
CA SER A 113 -32.92 4.71 -39.11
C SER A 113 -31.39 4.66 -39.10
N VAL A 114 -30.78 4.95 -37.97
CA VAL A 114 -29.34 4.76 -37.75
C VAL A 114 -29.15 3.64 -36.77
N SER A 115 -28.32 2.66 -37.13
CA SER A 115 -28.04 1.50 -36.28
C SER A 115 -27.28 1.86 -35.01
N ALA A 116 -27.51 1.12 -33.94
CA ALA A 116 -26.70 1.21 -32.73
C ALA A 116 -25.25 0.80 -33.00
N SER A 117 -24.30 1.44 -32.36
CA SER A 117 -22.90 1.02 -32.42
C SER A 117 -22.45 0.44 -31.08
N PHE A 118 -21.51 -0.51 -31.15
CA PHE A 118 -20.90 -1.18 -30.01
C PHE A 118 -19.39 -0.96 -30.05
N LYS A 119 -18.76 -0.92 -28.89
CA LYS A 119 -17.31 -1.01 -28.70
C LYS A 119 -16.99 -2.02 -27.64
N ASN A 120 -15.89 -2.74 -27.86
CA ASN A 120 -15.41 -3.73 -26.90
C ASN A 120 -14.19 -3.19 -26.16
N SER A 121 -14.21 -3.30 -24.84
CA SER A 121 -13.04 -3.08 -23.99
C SER A 121 -12.34 -4.42 -23.74
N ARG A 122 -11.01 -4.40 -23.63
CA ARG A 122 -10.19 -5.57 -23.34
C ARG A 122 -9.50 -5.41 -22.02
N ILE A 123 -9.76 -6.33 -21.10
CA ILE A 123 -9.22 -6.35 -19.75
C ILE A 123 -8.15 -7.43 -19.69
N TYR A 124 -6.90 -7.02 -19.47
CA TYR A 124 -5.77 -7.92 -19.30
C TYR A 124 -5.57 -8.17 -17.81
N LEU A 125 -5.58 -9.43 -17.40
CA LEU A 125 -5.24 -9.82 -16.04
C LEU A 125 -3.75 -9.60 -15.81
N LYS A 126 -3.40 -8.98 -14.69
CA LYS A 126 -2.03 -8.71 -14.26
C LYS A 126 -1.62 -9.70 -13.19
N LYS A 127 -0.39 -10.19 -13.29
CA LYS A 127 0.13 -11.20 -12.38
C LYS A 127 0.84 -10.51 -11.20
N PHE A 128 0.29 -10.67 -10.01
CA PHE A 128 0.94 -10.32 -8.76
C PHE A 128 1.63 -11.56 -8.20
N GLN A 129 2.87 -11.42 -7.72
CA GLN A 129 3.64 -12.50 -7.14
C GLN A 129 4.29 -12.03 -5.85
N ILE A 130 4.31 -12.92 -4.86
CA ILE A 130 5.07 -12.73 -3.63
C ILE A 130 5.83 -14.01 -3.33
N THR A 131 7.08 -13.87 -2.91
CA THR A 131 7.96 -15.02 -2.67
C THR A 131 8.58 -14.95 -1.29
N LEU A 132 8.76 -16.11 -0.68
CA LEU A 132 9.52 -16.32 0.55
C LEU A 132 10.64 -17.31 0.25
N GLN A 133 11.86 -16.97 0.63
CA GLN A 133 13.00 -17.85 0.48
C GLN A 133 13.64 -18.16 1.84
N MET A 134 14.01 -19.42 2.05
CA MET A 134 14.63 -19.91 3.26
C MET A 134 15.79 -20.86 2.94
N SER A 135 16.86 -20.81 3.73
CA SER A 135 17.95 -21.78 3.60
C SER A 135 17.51 -23.17 4.11
N GLY A 136 18.04 -24.23 3.53
CA GLY A 136 17.72 -25.60 3.94
C GLY A 136 18.18 -25.89 5.37
N ASP A 137 19.27 -25.30 5.83
CA ASP A 137 19.74 -25.42 7.19
C ASP A 137 18.78 -24.78 8.21
N THR A 138 18.33 -23.54 7.92
CA THR A 138 17.31 -22.87 8.74
C THR A 138 16.03 -23.70 8.80
N MET A 139 15.59 -24.24 7.64
CA MET A 139 14.39 -25.06 7.58
C MET A 139 14.49 -26.33 8.42
N ARG A 140 15.68 -26.98 8.45
CA ARG A 140 15.93 -28.16 9.29
C ARG A 140 15.93 -27.81 10.75
N ARG A 141 16.59 -26.73 11.16
CA ARG A 141 16.68 -26.29 12.56
C ARG A 141 15.31 -25.90 13.12
N VAL A 142 14.52 -25.18 12.37
CA VAL A 142 13.16 -24.80 12.75
C VAL A 142 12.22 -26.01 12.86
N ARG A 143 12.47 -27.07 12.08
CA ARG A 143 11.60 -28.26 12.06
C ARG A 143 11.87 -29.26 13.19
N THR A 144 13.10 -29.33 13.71
CA THR A 144 13.55 -30.40 14.63
C THR A 144 13.57 -29.97 16.07
N ASP A 145 13.44 -28.71 16.39
CA ASP A 145 13.64 -28.20 17.74
C ASP A 145 12.29 -27.89 18.42
N GLU A 146 11.85 -28.74 19.37
CA GLU A 146 10.74 -28.42 20.27
C GLU A 146 11.00 -27.17 21.11
N GLY A 147 12.26 -26.70 21.14
CA GLY A 147 12.68 -25.45 21.75
C GLY A 147 12.91 -24.31 20.76
N ALA A 148 12.72 -24.52 19.46
CA ALA A 148 12.71 -23.45 18.48
C ALA A 148 11.51 -22.55 18.75
N PHE A 149 11.85 -21.45 19.28
CA PHE A 149 11.05 -20.49 20.00
C PHE A 149 9.87 -19.94 19.21
N LEU A 150 9.94 -19.99 17.88
CA LEU A 150 8.94 -19.51 16.97
C LEU A 150 8.77 -20.52 15.85
N ASN A 151 7.57 -20.97 15.66
CA ASN A 151 7.24 -21.59 14.39
C ASN A 151 7.26 -20.48 13.31
N TYR A 152 8.48 -20.22 12.79
CA TYR A 152 8.70 -19.18 11.79
C TYR A 152 7.66 -19.23 10.67
N MET A 153 7.19 -20.44 10.36
CA MET A 153 6.20 -20.65 9.31
C MET A 153 4.80 -20.14 9.68
N GLU A 154 4.41 -20.26 10.95
CA GLU A 154 3.11 -19.75 11.40
C GLU A 154 3.06 -18.23 11.41
N GLN A 155 4.20 -17.59 11.56
CA GLN A 155 4.32 -16.12 11.59
C GLN A 155 4.67 -15.53 10.24
N ALA A 156 5.50 -16.17 9.43
CA ALA A 156 5.89 -15.67 8.12
C ALA A 156 4.71 -15.64 7.13
N ARG A 157 3.76 -16.60 7.23
CA ARG A 157 2.60 -16.61 6.36
C ARG A 157 1.69 -15.38 6.52
N PRO A 158 1.24 -15.02 7.74
CA PRO A 158 0.48 -13.79 7.94
C PRO A 158 1.21 -12.55 7.44
N ALA A 159 2.49 -12.39 7.78
CA ALA A 159 3.31 -11.25 7.39
C ALA A 159 3.42 -11.11 5.84
N ILE A 160 3.54 -12.24 5.13
CA ILE A 160 3.56 -12.23 3.66
C ILE A 160 2.20 -11.80 3.09
N VAL A 161 1.10 -12.32 3.64
CA VAL A 161 -0.25 -11.95 3.21
C VAL A 161 -0.51 -10.47 3.46
N GLU A 162 -0.05 -9.97 4.60
CA GLU A 162 -0.14 -8.57 4.97
C GLU A 162 0.68 -7.67 4.03
N ARG A 163 1.90 -8.08 3.70
CA ARG A 163 2.70 -7.43 2.67
C ARG A 163 2.01 -7.45 1.31
N ALA A 164 1.41 -8.57 0.92
CA ALA A 164 0.64 -8.67 -0.32
C ALA A 164 -0.54 -7.71 -0.32
N ASN A 165 -1.29 -7.64 0.78
CA ASN A 165 -2.41 -6.72 0.91
C ASN A 165 -1.98 -5.26 0.81
N ASN A 166 -0.81 -4.90 1.38
CA ASN A 166 -0.26 -3.56 1.28
C ASN A 166 0.08 -3.16 -0.17
N GLU A 167 0.72 -4.05 -0.92
CA GLU A 167 1.06 -3.80 -2.33
C GLU A 167 -0.19 -3.76 -3.22
N LEU A 168 -1.16 -4.63 -2.96
CA LEU A 168 -2.44 -4.62 -3.66
C LEU A 168 -3.22 -3.32 -3.39
N ASP A 169 -3.21 -2.85 -2.15
CA ASP A 169 -3.87 -1.60 -1.78
C ASP A 169 -3.28 -0.40 -2.55
N LEU A 170 -1.96 -0.34 -2.69
CA LEU A 170 -1.29 0.65 -3.55
C LEU A 170 -1.65 0.48 -5.03
N ALA A 171 -1.74 -0.74 -5.50
CA ALA A 171 -2.11 -1.02 -6.88
C ALA A 171 -3.56 -0.60 -7.18
N TYR A 172 -4.47 -0.68 -6.20
CA TYR A 172 -5.84 -0.16 -6.33
C TYR A 172 -5.90 1.37 -6.48
N ILE A 173 -4.90 2.11 -5.99
CA ILE A 173 -4.80 3.55 -6.22
C ILE A 173 -4.25 3.84 -7.61
N GLY A 174 -3.22 3.15 -8.02
CA GLY A 174 -2.38 3.42 -9.18
C GLY A 174 -3.10 3.43 -10.52
N PHE A 175 -2.36 3.79 -11.54
CA PHE A 175 -2.86 3.77 -12.93
C PHE A 175 -2.26 2.62 -13.78
N GLY A 176 -1.62 1.67 -13.13
CA GLY A 176 -1.09 0.48 -13.77
C GLY A 176 0.38 0.56 -14.18
N SER A 177 1.04 1.71 -14.02
CA SER A 177 2.47 1.88 -14.35
C SER A 177 3.41 1.07 -13.45
N GLY A 178 2.99 0.75 -12.22
CA GLY A 178 3.84 0.15 -11.19
C GLY A 178 4.91 1.05 -10.62
N ILE A 179 4.85 2.35 -10.95
CA ILE A 179 5.72 3.38 -10.40
C ILE A 179 5.20 3.76 -9.02
N LYS A 180 6.09 3.81 -8.03
CA LYS A 180 5.76 4.28 -6.68
C LYS A 180 5.95 5.78 -6.51
N ALA A 181 7.11 6.27 -6.93
CA ALA A 181 7.50 7.67 -6.80
C ALA A 181 8.57 8.02 -7.83
N ARG A 182 9.04 9.27 -7.77
CA ARG A 182 10.21 9.75 -8.47
C ARG A 182 11.19 10.37 -7.48
N VAL A 183 12.46 10.33 -7.83
CA VAL A 183 13.51 11.04 -7.10
C VAL A 183 13.34 12.54 -7.30
N ASN A 184 13.36 13.30 -6.23
CA ASN A 184 13.23 14.77 -6.24
C ASN A 184 14.52 15.41 -5.78
N GLY A 185 15.22 16.04 -6.69
CA GLY A 185 16.46 16.76 -6.42
C GLY A 185 17.69 15.86 -6.30
N ALA A 186 18.70 16.36 -5.59
CA ALA A 186 19.99 15.71 -5.49
C ALA A 186 19.95 14.49 -4.56
N VAL A 187 20.58 13.42 -4.99
CA VAL A 187 20.82 12.24 -4.17
C VAL A 187 22.06 12.49 -3.29
N THR A 188 21.96 12.23 -2.01
CA THR A 188 23.05 12.34 -1.04
C THR A 188 23.64 10.97 -0.78
N ASP A 189 24.92 10.79 -1.10
CA ASP A 189 25.69 9.61 -0.69
C ASP A 189 26.14 9.80 0.76
N ASN A 190 25.73 8.91 1.65
CA ASN A 190 26.07 8.98 3.07
C ASN A 190 27.45 8.40 3.38
N GLY A 191 28.12 7.74 2.39
CA GLY A 191 29.47 7.19 2.52
C GLY A 191 29.57 5.86 3.27
N ASP A 192 28.44 5.30 3.70
CA ASP A 192 28.31 4.01 4.41
C ASP A 192 27.64 2.90 3.58
N GLY A 193 27.49 3.15 2.27
CA GLY A 193 26.73 2.26 1.37
C GLY A 193 25.24 2.55 1.34
N THR A 194 24.83 3.67 1.93
CA THR A 194 23.45 4.17 1.83
C THR A 194 23.39 5.49 1.07
N MET A 195 22.24 5.76 0.46
CA MET A 195 21.93 7.05 -0.15
C MET A 195 20.57 7.54 0.34
N THR A 196 20.46 8.86 0.53
CA THR A 196 19.23 9.54 0.93
C THR A 196 18.80 10.52 -0.15
N PHE A 197 17.52 10.51 -0.47
CA PHE A 197 16.94 11.43 -1.46
C PHE A 197 15.48 11.73 -1.08
N ALA A 198 15.01 12.91 -1.49
CA ALA A 198 13.59 13.25 -1.40
C ALA A 198 12.82 12.55 -2.52
N VAL A 199 11.53 12.34 -2.30
CA VAL A 199 10.63 11.72 -3.29
C VAL A 199 9.45 12.62 -3.58
N ASP A 200 8.98 12.54 -4.81
CA ASP A 200 7.74 13.18 -5.27
C ASP A 200 6.92 12.21 -6.14
N SER A 201 5.84 12.71 -6.74
CA SER A 201 5.09 11.98 -7.76
C SER A 201 4.46 10.69 -7.25
N HIS A 202 3.68 10.79 -6.19
CA HIS A 202 2.93 9.65 -5.64
C HIS A 202 2.26 8.82 -6.76
N SER A 203 2.49 7.51 -6.75
CA SER A 203 2.05 6.60 -7.83
C SER A 203 2.52 7.02 -9.23
N GLY A 204 3.60 7.80 -9.34
CA GLY A 204 4.16 8.27 -10.61
C GLY A 204 3.45 9.47 -11.24
N VAL A 205 2.49 10.09 -10.55
CA VAL A 205 1.81 11.32 -11.00
C VAL A 205 2.51 12.53 -10.39
N ALA A 206 3.05 13.41 -11.22
CA ALA A 206 3.96 14.48 -10.80
C ALA A 206 3.37 15.49 -9.81
N ASP A 207 2.06 15.71 -9.86
CA ASP A 207 1.38 16.72 -9.06
C ASP A 207 0.91 16.20 -7.68
N TYR A 208 1.27 14.96 -7.33
CA TYR A 208 0.85 14.31 -6.09
C TYR A 208 2.00 14.19 -5.11
N SER A 209 1.76 14.62 -3.87
CA SER A 209 2.74 14.60 -2.78
C SER A 209 2.62 13.36 -1.88
N ASP A 210 3.37 13.36 -0.77
CA ASP A 210 3.41 12.28 0.23
C ASP A 210 3.76 10.90 -0.37
N ALA A 211 4.68 10.90 -1.35
CA ALA A 211 5.11 9.68 -2.02
C ALA A 211 5.79 8.66 -1.10
N TRP A 212 6.32 9.07 0.05
CA TRP A 212 6.91 8.19 1.06
C TRP A 212 5.91 7.13 1.56
N LEU A 213 4.60 7.45 1.58
CA LEU A 213 3.52 6.52 1.96
C LEU A 213 3.44 5.26 1.07
N THR A 214 4.06 5.29 -0.10
CA THR A 214 4.07 4.16 -1.03
C THR A 214 5.14 3.11 -0.70
N PHE A 215 6.07 3.42 0.22
CA PHE A 215 7.20 2.56 0.55
C PHE A 215 7.02 1.90 1.91
N LEU A 216 7.71 0.76 2.06
CA LEU A 216 7.87 0.07 3.34
C LEU A 216 9.35 -0.20 3.59
N GLU A 217 9.76 -0.13 4.84
CA GLU A 217 11.10 -0.53 5.23
C GLU A 217 11.39 -2.00 4.85
N GLY A 218 12.61 -2.28 4.46
CA GLY A 218 13.02 -3.60 3.98
C GLY A 218 12.65 -3.92 2.54
N GLU A 219 11.90 -3.07 1.87
CA GLU A 219 11.51 -3.23 0.47
C GLU A 219 12.70 -3.07 -0.49
N ARG A 220 12.68 -3.85 -1.58
CA ARG A 220 13.62 -3.65 -2.68
C ARG A 220 13.01 -2.78 -3.76
N VAL A 221 13.80 -1.83 -4.24
CA VAL A 221 13.42 -0.87 -5.27
C VAL A 221 14.45 -0.82 -6.38
N VAL A 222 14.00 -0.47 -7.57
CA VAL A 222 14.82 -0.24 -8.76
C VAL A 222 14.55 1.16 -9.31
N PHE A 223 15.53 1.70 -10.00
CA PHE A 223 15.50 3.05 -10.56
C PHE A 223 15.64 3.01 -12.08
N SER A 224 14.93 3.90 -12.76
CA SER A 224 14.98 4.07 -14.21
C SER A 224 14.86 5.54 -14.59
N ASP A 225 15.49 5.93 -15.67
CA ASP A 225 15.36 7.27 -16.27
C ASP A 225 14.05 7.46 -17.03
N THR A 226 13.33 6.37 -17.31
CA THR A 226 12.08 6.40 -18.05
C THR A 226 10.96 5.69 -17.32
N ALA A 227 9.75 6.20 -17.45
CA ALA A 227 8.55 5.56 -16.89
C ALA A 227 8.29 4.14 -17.44
N GLY A 228 8.88 3.80 -18.57
CA GLY A 228 8.76 2.48 -19.20
C GLY A 228 9.73 1.44 -18.64
N PHE A 229 10.65 1.78 -17.77
CA PHE A 229 11.65 0.85 -17.16
C PHE A 229 12.38 -0.01 -18.21
N VAL A 230 12.58 0.52 -19.41
CA VAL A 230 13.31 -0.18 -20.49
C VAL A 230 14.77 -0.45 -20.10
N ALA A 231 15.37 0.47 -19.36
CA ALA A 231 16.71 0.33 -18.81
C ALA A 231 16.72 0.73 -17.34
N LEU A 232 17.28 -0.13 -16.49
CA LEU A 232 17.49 0.20 -15.09
C LEU A 232 18.80 0.96 -14.91
N ARG A 233 18.86 1.82 -13.89
CA ARG A 233 20.12 2.46 -13.49
C ARG A 233 21.14 1.41 -13.09
N ASN A 234 22.44 1.71 -13.35
CA ASN A 234 23.57 0.82 -13.07
C ASN A 234 23.43 -0.56 -13.76
N ALA A 235 23.44 -0.56 -15.11
CA ALA A 235 23.36 -1.80 -15.91
C ALA A 235 24.44 -2.81 -15.49
N GLY A 236 24.05 -3.87 -14.77
CA GLY A 236 24.96 -4.89 -14.24
C GLY A 236 24.58 -5.33 -12.83
N ALA A 237 25.55 -5.76 -12.04
CA ALA A 237 25.33 -6.14 -10.65
C ALA A 237 24.99 -4.92 -9.76
N GLY A 238 24.01 -5.06 -8.90
CA GLY A 238 23.64 -3.99 -7.97
C GLY A 238 22.65 -2.97 -8.53
N GLN A 239 21.71 -3.42 -9.33
CA GLN A 239 20.64 -2.56 -9.89
C GLN A 239 19.47 -2.30 -8.92
N SER A 240 19.40 -3.01 -7.79
CA SER A 240 18.37 -2.81 -6.78
C SER A 240 18.94 -2.24 -5.49
N ALA A 241 18.15 -1.45 -4.80
CA ALA A 241 18.43 -0.92 -3.48
C ALA A 241 17.40 -1.47 -2.47
N LYS A 242 17.75 -1.44 -1.19
CA LYS A 242 16.84 -1.83 -0.10
C LYS A 242 16.49 -0.59 0.70
N VAL A 243 15.22 -0.35 0.92
CA VAL A 243 14.74 0.74 1.78
C VAL A 243 15.13 0.42 3.22
N VAL A 244 15.85 1.34 3.87
CA VAL A 244 16.35 1.19 5.25
C VAL A 244 15.57 2.08 6.19
N ASP A 245 15.23 3.30 5.77
CA ASP A 245 14.58 4.30 6.61
C ASP A 245 13.69 5.23 5.79
N LEU A 246 12.63 5.72 6.40
CA LEU A 246 11.64 6.61 5.83
C LEU A 246 11.47 7.82 6.76
N ASP A 247 11.76 9.02 6.27
CA ASP A 247 11.51 10.27 7.01
C ASP A 247 10.21 10.90 6.49
N GLU A 248 9.19 10.83 7.32
CA GLU A 248 7.84 11.31 7.03
C GLU A 248 7.77 12.84 6.93
N ASP A 249 8.51 13.52 7.79
CA ASP A 249 8.50 14.99 7.88
C ASP A 249 9.24 15.63 6.70
N ALA A 250 10.37 15.04 6.31
CA ALA A 250 11.18 15.52 5.21
C ALA A 250 10.75 14.95 3.85
N ASN A 251 9.87 13.95 3.80
CA ASN A 251 9.50 13.20 2.60
C ASN A 251 10.74 12.63 1.89
N THR A 252 11.68 12.06 2.69
CA THR A 252 12.92 11.47 2.19
C THR A 252 12.99 9.98 2.49
N ILE A 253 13.71 9.29 1.64
CA ILE A 253 13.94 7.85 1.73
C ILE A 253 15.43 7.57 1.77
N THR A 254 15.85 6.74 2.72
CA THR A 254 17.21 6.23 2.80
C THR A 254 17.23 4.78 2.34
N VAL A 255 18.08 4.48 1.36
CA VAL A 255 18.20 3.14 0.81
C VAL A 255 19.64 2.66 0.82
N GLU A 256 19.83 1.37 1.13
CA GLU A 256 21.10 0.67 1.00
C GLU A 256 21.29 0.22 -0.45
N ALA A 257 22.40 0.62 -1.06
CA ALA A 257 22.65 0.37 -2.47
C ALA A 257 24.15 0.16 -2.77
N ALA A 258 24.43 -0.50 -3.88
CA ALA A 258 25.77 -0.60 -4.38
C ALA A 258 26.31 0.78 -4.82
N ALA A 259 27.61 1.05 -4.62
CA ALA A 259 28.22 2.33 -4.95
C ALA A 259 28.00 2.78 -6.41
N GLY A 260 27.96 1.83 -7.36
CA GLY A 260 27.64 2.13 -8.77
C GLY A 260 26.20 2.61 -8.97
N LEU A 261 25.25 2.12 -8.17
CA LEU A 261 23.87 2.58 -8.23
C LEU A 261 23.74 3.96 -7.58
N ILE A 262 24.37 4.18 -6.44
CA ILE A 262 24.41 5.48 -5.76
C ILE A 262 24.87 6.59 -6.71
N ALA A 263 25.93 6.33 -7.47
CA ALA A 263 26.48 7.28 -8.46
C ALA A 263 25.61 7.44 -9.72
N ALA A 264 24.71 6.49 -10.00
CA ALA A 264 23.92 6.47 -11.23
C ALA A 264 22.53 7.10 -11.06
N VAL A 265 21.98 7.12 -9.84
CA VAL A 265 20.64 7.67 -9.56
C VAL A 265 20.71 9.19 -9.57
N VAL A 266 19.79 9.81 -10.27
CA VAL A 266 19.70 11.25 -10.44
C VAL A 266 18.29 11.77 -10.24
N ASP A 267 18.15 13.09 -10.20
CA ASP A 267 16.85 13.76 -10.14
C ASP A 267 15.88 13.28 -11.24
N ASN A 268 14.64 13.16 -10.88
CA ASN A 268 13.54 12.71 -11.75
C ASN A 268 13.60 11.24 -12.18
N ASP A 269 14.47 10.40 -11.60
CA ASP A 269 14.43 8.97 -11.83
C ASP A 269 13.16 8.34 -11.24
N TYR A 270 12.55 7.44 -11.99
CA TYR A 270 11.36 6.68 -11.57
C TYR A 270 11.76 5.53 -10.67
N ILE A 271 10.94 5.28 -9.65
CA ILE A 271 11.16 4.23 -8.65
C ILE A 271 10.04 3.20 -8.75
N ALA A 272 10.41 1.91 -8.83
CA ALA A 272 9.49 0.79 -8.83
C ALA A 272 9.94 -0.28 -7.83
N THR A 273 9.01 -1.08 -7.33
CA THR A 273 9.29 -2.23 -6.46
C THR A 273 9.93 -3.37 -7.25
N GLY A 274 10.92 -4.02 -6.67
CA GLY A 274 11.51 -5.23 -7.22
C GLY A 274 13.02 -5.22 -7.28
N ASP A 275 13.55 -6.05 -8.14
CA ASP A 275 14.99 -6.20 -8.39
C ASP A 275 15.28 -6.25 -9.90
N ALA A 276 16.53 -6.50 -10.24
CA ALA A 276 16.96 -6.61 -11.64
C ALA A 276 16.30 -7.77 -12.42
N ALA A 277 15.88 -8.81 -11.72
CA ALA A 277 15.23 -9.97 -12.34
C ALA A 277 13.74 -9.75 -12.57
N GLY A 278 13.11 -8.90 -11.77
CA GLY A 278 11.70 -8.55 -11.92
C GLY A 278 11.29 -7.36 -11.05
N HIS A 279 10.55 -6.44 -11.64
CA HIS A 279 10.08 -5.22 -10.99
C HIS A 279 8.63 -4.90 -11.38
N SER A 280 7.96 -4.05 -10.60
CA SER A 280 6.56 -3.66 -10.84
C SER A 280 6.38 -2.71 -12.01
N GLY A 281 7.43 -1.98 -12.43
CA GLY A 281 7.39 -1.09 -13.57
C GLY A 281 7.06 -1.83 -14.88
N ALA A 282 6.85 -1.08 -15.98
CA ALA A 282 6.55 -1.66 -17.28
C ALA A 282 7.64 -2.64 -17.74
N ASP A 283 7.31 -3.52 -18.66
CA ASP A 283 8.29 -4.42 -19.27
C ASP A 283 9.10 -3.72 -20.38
N ALA A 284 10.05 -4.44 -20.98
CA ALA A 284 10.91 -3.90 -22.03
C ALA A 284 10.15 -3.44 -23.29
N THR A 285 8.89 -3.85 -23.46
CA THR A 285 8.00 -3.39 -24.54
C THR A 285 7.15 -2.18 -24.15
N GLY A 286 7.25 -1.75 -22.89
CA GLY A 286 6.46 -0.63 -22.34
C GLY A 286 5.07 -1.06 -21.84
N ASP A 287 4.77 -2.38 -21.82
CA ASP A 287 3.49 -2.86 -21.31
C ASP A 287 3.47 -2.79 -19.77
N PRO A 288 2.45 -2.14 -19.18
CA PRO A 288 2.32 -2.05 -17.73
C PRO A 288 2.19 -3.43 -17.08
N ARG A 289 2.96 -3.70 -16.03
CA ARG A 289 2.89 -4.95 -15.25
C ARG A 289 1.90 -4.87 -14.10
N ALA A 290 1.73 -3.70 -13.53
CA ALA A 290 0.80 -3.48 -12.43
C ALA A 290 -0.66 -3.43 -12.91
N MET A 291 -1.59 -3.70 -11.99
CA MET A 291 -3.02 -3.61 -12.29
C MET A 291 -3.49 -2.15 -12.40
N SER A 292 -4.56 -1.95 -13.14
CA SER A 292 -5.22 -0.65 -13.23
C SER A 292 -6.03 -0.38 -11.97
N GLY A 293 -5.76 0.72 -11.28
CA GLY A 293 -6.49 1.15 -10.08
C GLY A 293 -7.45 2.31 -10.34
N LEU A 294 -7.76 3.07 -9.28
CA LEU A 294 -8.69 4.21 -9.33
C LEU A 294 -8.22 5.32 -10.24
N LEU A 295 -6.92 5.66 -10.23
CA LEU A 295 -6.36 6.69 -11.11
C LEU A 295 -6.51 6.31 -12.59
N ALA A 296 -6.41 5.01 -12.91
CA ALA A 296 -6.68 4.53 -14.26
C ALA A 296 -8.15 4.57 -14.62
N ALA A 297 -9.02 4.15 -13.71
CA ALA A 297 -10.45 4.03 -13.95
C ALA A 297 -11.14 5.39 -14.04
N VAL A 298 -10.78 6.32 -13.13
CA VAL A 298 -11.41 7.64 -13.00
C VAL A 298 -10.50 8.73 -13.53
N ASP A 299 -10.32 8.73 -14.84
CA ASP A 299 -9.48 9.70 -15.55
C ASP A 299 -10.14 10.17 -16.86
N ASP A 300 -9.80 11.35 -17.32
CA ASP A 300 -10.29 11.92 -18.57
C ASP A 300 -9.36 11.69 -19.77
N GLY A 301 -8.21 11.06 -19.54
CA GLY A 301 -7.15 10.80 -20.52
C GLY A 301 -5.88 11.60 -20.27
N ASN A 302 -5.82 12.37 -19.18
CA ASN A 302 -4.64 13.15 -18.81
C ASN A 302 -3.54 12.28 -18.18
N ILE A 303 -3.90 11.38 -17.25
CA ILE A 303 -2.96 10.43 -16.65
C ILE A 303 -2.79 9.20 -17.56
N LEU A 304 -3.90 8.61 -17.99
CA LEU A 304 -3.90 7.41 -18.82
C LEU A 304 -4.77 7.60 -20.07
N GLN A 305 -4.15 7.85 -21.20
CA GLN A 305 -4.86 8.08 -22.46
C GLN A 305 -5.65 6.84 -22.91
N THR A 306 -5.04 5.66 -22.88
CA THR A 306 -5.68 4.42 -23.31
C THR A 306 -6.04 3.55 -22.10
N TYR A 307 -7.33 3.35 -21.89
CA TYR A 307 -7.84 2.50 -20.82
C TYR A 307 -8.59 1.30 -21.42
N ASN A 308 -8.16 0.09 -21.08
CA ASN A 308 -8.75 -1.15 -21.59
C ASN A 308 -8.94 -1.18 -23.13
N ASN A 309 -7.88 -0.82 -23.85
CA ASN A 309 -7.82 -0.77 -25.31
C ASN A 309 -8.73 0.29 -25.97
N ILE A 310 -9.28 1.22 -25.23
CA ILE A 310 -10.05 2.34 -25.76
C ILE A 310 -9.32 3.65 -25.47
N ASP A 311 -8.94 4.37 -26.54
CA ASP A 311 -8.35 5.71 -26.43
C ASP A 311 -9.41 6.72 -26.00
N ARG A 312 -9.21 7.34 -24.83
CA ARG A 312 -10.12 8.34 -24.25
C ARG A 312 -10.17 9.63 -25.06
N LEU A 313 -9.02 10.03 -25.65
CA LEU A 313 -8.91 11.29 -26.36
C LEU A 313 -9.45 11.22 -27.79
N ALA A 314 -9.63 10.05 -28.36
CA ALA A 314 -10.16 9.89 -29.70
C ALA A 314 -11.59 10.45 -29.82
N ALA A 315 -11.90 10.99 -30.98
CA ALA A 315 -13.23 11.53 -31.30
C ALA A 315 -14.31 10.45 -31.11
N GLY A 316 -15.43 10.83 -30.50
CA GLY A 316 -16.52 9.89 -30.20
C GLY A 316 -16.37 9.05 -28.94
N ASN A 317 -15.21 9.10 -28.25
CA ASN A 317 -14.94 8.31 -27.04
C ASN A 317 -15.24 9.05 -25.73
N ARG A 318 -16.02 10.12 -25.78
CA ARG A 318 -16.35 10.90 -24.57
C ARG A 318 -17.01 10.08 -23.45
N LEU A 319 -17.66 8.95 -23.79
CA LEU A 319 -18.29 8.06 -22.81
C LEU A 319 -17.26 7.33 -21.95
N TRP A 320 -16.02 7.27 -22.39
CA TRP A 320 -14.92 6.60 -21.70
C TRP A 320 -14.05 7.54 -20.86
N ARG A 321 -14.42 8.84 -20.82
CA ARG A 321 -13.77 9.88 -20.00
C ARG A 321 -14.55 10.08 -18.73
N SER A 322 -13.90 10.01 -17.59
CA SER A 322 -14.47 10.41 -16.31
C SER A 322 -14.55 11.93 -16.21
N VAL A 323 -15.19 12.42 -15.18
CA VAL A 323 -15.22 13.85 -14.87
C VAL A 323 -14.04 14.15 -13.96
N VAL A 324 -13.04 14.85 -14.47
CA VAL A 324 -11.91 15.34 -13.69
C VAL A 324 -12.07 16.83 -13.49
N ILE A 325 -11.86 17.31 -12.28
CA ILE A 325 -12.03 18.70 -11.87
C ILE A 325 -10.79 19.14 -11.12
N ASP A 326 -10.13 20.15 -11.63
CA ASP A 326 -9.00 20.77 -10.95
C ASP A 326 -9.52 21.76 -9.91
N GLY A 327 -9.35 21.44 -8.64
CA GLY A 327 -9.75 22.28 -7.51
C GLY A 327 -8.84 23.50 -7.29
N SER A 328 -7.67 23.54 -7.91
CA SER A 328 -6.74 24.66 -7.81
C SER A 328 -7.10 25.83 -8.75
N VAL A 329 -7.89 25.56 -9.79
CA VAL A 329 -8.28 26.54 -10.79
C VAL A 329 -9.48 27.38 -10.34
N ALA A 330 -9.41 28.69 -10.54
CA ALA A 330 -10.51 29.59 -10.22
C ALA A 330 -11.86 29.14 -10.82
N PRO A 331 -12.97 29.22 -10.07
CA PRO A 331 -13.17 29.97 -8.84
C PRO A 331 -12.74 29.27 -7.53
N PHE A 332 -12.17 28.10 -7.61
CA PHE A 332 -11.72 27.31 -6.46
C PHE A 332 -10.32 27.71 -6.02
N THR A 333 -9.95 27.38 -4.78
CA THR A 333 -8.69 27.83 -4.17
C THR A 333 -7.80 26.65 -3.71
N GLY A 334 -8.08 25.45 -4.19
CA GLY A 334 -7.42 24.23 -3.72
C GLY A 334 -7.99 23.65 -2.42
N ALA A 335 -8.85 24.37 -1.72
CA ALA A 335 -9.52 23.83 -0.55
C ALA A 335 -10.72 22.96 -0.95
N LEU A 336 -10.89 21.83 -0.29
CA LEU A 336 -12.08 21.01 -0.47
C LEU A 336 -13.25 21.66 0.27
N THR A 337 -14.11 22.34 -0.49
CA THR A 337 -15.28 23.06 0.02
C THR A 337 -16.57 22.41 -0.46
N GLU A 338 -17.69 22.76 0.20
CA GLU A 338 -19.01 22.31 -0.22
C GLU A 338 -19.34 22.75 -1.65
N ASP A 339 -18.95 23.97 -2.03
CA ASP A 339 -19.17 24.49 -3.38
C ASP A 339 -18.43 23.68 -4.44
N LEU A 340 -17.18 23.29 -4.18
CA LEU A 340 -16.39 22.44 -5.08
C LEU A 340 -17.02 21.05 -5.24
N LEU A 341 -17.48 20.46 -4.13
CA LEU A 341 -18.19 19.18 -4.15
C LEU A 341 -19.50 19.25 -4.89
N ASN A 342 -20.32 20.27 -4.62
CA ASN A 342 -21.57 20.52 -5.34
C ASN A 342 -21.35 20.69 -6.84
N TYR A 343 -20.27 21.40 -7.22
CA TYR A 343 -19.87 21.55 -8.62
C TYR A 343 -19.51 20.19 -9.23
N ALA A 344 -18.73 19.37 -8.52
CA ALA A 344 -18.29 18.06 -8.97
C ALA A 344 -19.47 17.09 -9.18
N PHE A 345 -20.37 17.00 -8.21
CA PHE A 345 -21.59 16.21 -8.33
C PHE A 345 -22.47 16.66 -9.51
N ARG A 346 -22.65 17.97 -9.66
CA ARG A 346 -23.40 18.54 -10.78
C ARG A 346 -22.75 18.18 -12.12
N GLN A 347 -21.44 18.26 -12.24
CA GLN A 347 -20.73 17.90 -13.49
C GLN A 347 -20.86 16.40 -13.78
N ALA A 348 -20.74 15.53 -12.78
CA ALA A 348 -20.92 14.09 -12.95
C ALA A 348 -22.34 13.77 -13.43
N LEU A 349 -23.35 14.41 -12.85
CA LEU A 349 -24.76 14.23 -13.24
C LEU A 349 -25.03 14.73 -14.68
N LEU A 350 -24.54 15.93 -15.02
CA LEU A 350 -24.76 16.53 -16.33
C LEU A 350 -24.02 15.82 -17.46
N ARG A 351 -22.75 15.47 -17.23
CA ARG A 351 -21.89 14.87 -18.27
C ARG A 351 -22.10 13.37 -18.41
N GLY A 352 -22.30 12.65 -17.30
CA GLY A 352 -22.29 11.19 -17.26
C GLY A 352 -23.60 10.53 -16.87
N ALA A 353 -24.61 11.31 -16.45
CA ALA A 353 -25.76 10.78 -15.70
C ALA A 353 -25.29 9.91 -14.51
N GLY A 354 -24.10 10.24 -13.99
CA GLY A 354 -23.52 9.58 -12.82
C GLY A 354 -24.17 10.08 -11.55
N ASN A 355 -24.41 9.18 -10.64
CA ASN A 355 -24.91 9.49 -9.31
C ASN A 355 -23.92 8.88 -8.29
N PRO A 356 -22.77 9.53 -8.05
CA PRO A 356 -21.81 9.05 -7.05
C PRO A 356 -22.53 8.89 -5.71
N GLU A 357 -22.21 7.86 -4.98
CA GLU A 357 -22.90 7.49 -3.75
C GLU A 357 -22.04 7.66 -2.51
N PHE A 358 -20.72 7.71 -2.70
CA PHE A 358 -19.77 7.96 -1.62
C PHE A 358 -18.50 8.62 -2.16
N LEU A 359 -17.76 9.22 -1.24
CA LEU A 359 -16.50 9.89 -1.49
C LEU A 359 -15.35 9.11 -0.86
N VAL A 360 -14.25 9.01 -1.60
CA VAL A 360 -12.98 8.46 -1.10
C VAL A 360 -11.92 9.55 -1.19
N MET A 361 -11.25 9.83 -0.10
CA MET A 361 -10.26 10.89 -0.02
C MET A 361 -9.16 10.57 0.99
N SER A 362 -8.08 11.32 0.97
CA SER A 362 -7.02 11.28 1.97
C SER A 362 -7.44 11.92 3.29
N TYR A 363 -6.65 11.70 4.34
CA TYR A 363 -6.82 12.39 5.63
C TYR A 363 -6.67 13.91 5.48
N SER A 364 -5.72 14.37 4.68
CA SER A 364 -5.49 15.79 4.40
C SER A 364 -6.69 16.44 3.72
N ALA A 365 -7.26 15.81 2.68
CA ALA A 365 -8.45 16.32 2.00
C ALA A 365 -9.68 16.36 2.93
N ARG A 366 -9.86 15.36 3.80
CA ARG A 366 -10.89 15.36 4.83
C ARG A 366 -10.72 16.54 5.78
N ASP A 367 -9.51 16.77 6.25
CA ASP A 367 -9.23 17.85 7.20
C ASP A 367 -9.37 19.23 6.54
N SER A 368 -9.09 19.36 5.23
CA SER A 368 -9.40 20.54 4.43
C SER A 368 -10.90 20.82 4.42
N TYR A 369 -11.71 19.81 4.11
CA TYR A 369 -13.17 19.92 4.18
C TYR A 369 -13.65 20.29 5.60
N TRP A 370 -13.10 19.63 6.61
CA TRP A 370 -13.43 19.92 8.00
C TRP A 370 -13.09 21.35 8.42
N LYS A 371 -11.98 21.90 7.92
CA LYS A 371 -11.62 23.31 8.16
C LYS A 371 -12.60 24.26 7.48
N SER A 372 -13.08 23.93 6.27
CA SER A 372 -14.05 24.78 5.56
C SER A 372 -15.38 24.91 6.29
N LEU A 373 -15.80 23.86 6.99
CA LEU A 373 -17.05 23.84 7.78
C LEU A 373 -16.92 24.52 9.15
N LYS A 374 -15.74 25.00 9.55
CA LYS A 374 -15.48 25.47 10.92
C LYS A 374 -16.35 26.66 11.34
N GLY A 375 -16.78 27.51 10.39
CA GLY A 375 -17.67 28.64 10.63
C GLY A 375 -19.15 28.28 10.85
N ASP A 376 -19.58 27.16 10.29
CA ASP A 376 -21.01 26.78 10.21
C ASP A 376 -21.38 25.62 11.13
N ARG A 377 -20.48 25.25 12.05
CA ARG A 377 -20.74 24.14 12.97
C ARG A 377 -21.67 24.54 14.10
N PHE A 378 -22.90 24.14 14.00
CA PHE A 378 -23.82 24.09 15.13
C PHE A 378 -23.99 22.63 15.58
N PHE A 379 -23.36 22.29 16.71
CA PHE A 379 -23.62 21.00 17.36
C PHE A 379 -24.94 21.08 18.13
N ILE A 380 -26.03 20.76 17.50
CA ILE A 380 -27.30 20.56 18.18
C ILE A 380 -27.54 19.07 18.22
N ASP A 381 -27.22 18.45 19.33
CA ASP A 381 -27.75 17.14 19.66
C ASP A 381 -29.18 17.35 20.24
N PRO A 382 -30.22 16.74 19.65
CA PRO A 382 -31.59 16.78 20.19
C PRO A 382 -31.71 16.26 21.63
N GLY A 383 -30.72 15.53 22.12
CA GLY A 383 -30.64 14.99 23.48
C GLY A 383 -29.92 15.85 24.52
N GLY A 384 -29.33 16.98 24.13
CA GLY A 384 -28.62 17.89 25.05
C GLY A 384 -27.28 17.39 25.57
N ASN A 385 -26.74 16.31 25.03
CA ASN A 385 -25.40 15.82 25.35
C ASN A 385 -24.38 16.39 24.36
N TYR A 386 -23.42 17.12 24.86
CA TYR A 386 -22.30 17.62 24.07
C TYR A 386 -21.24 16.50 23.95
N GLU A 387 -21.23 15.76 22.87
CA GLU A 387 -20.09 14.93 22.51
C GLU A 387 -19.07 15.78 21.73
N ALA A 388 -18.05 16.23 22.44
CA ALA A 388 -16.88 16.81 21.80
C ALA A 388 -16.04 15.69 21.18
N GLY A 389 -16.26 15.39 19.89
CA GLY A 389 -15.54 14.37 19.17
C GLY A 389 -15.64 14.54 17.66
N ARG A 390 -14.70 13.93 16.93
CA ARG A 390 -14.76 13.79 15.48
C ARG A 390 -15.85 12.75 15.15
N GLY A 391 -17.10 13.21 15.08
CA GLY A 391 -18.19 12.35 14.58
C GLY A 391 -17.96 11.94 13.12
N ARG A 392 -18.72 10.97 12.62
CA ARG A 392 -18.71 10.60 11.21
C ARG A 392 -19.05 11.84 10.38
N VAL A 393 -18.10 12.33 9.59
CA VAL A 393 -18.35 13.40 8.65
C VAL A 393 -19.19 12.82 7.52
N GLN A 394 -20.40 13.35 7.38
CA GLN A 394 -21.29 13.03 6.28
C GLN A 394 -21.55 14.31 5.50
N ILE A 395 -21.50 14.22 4.19
CA ILE A 395 -21.83 15.33 3.32
C ILE A 395 -23.29 15.19 2.91
N ILE A 396 -24.08 16.21 3.20
CA ILE A 396 -25.50 16.27 2.82
C ILE A 396 -25.60 17.21 1.64
N LEU A 397 -25.95 16.70 0.49
CA LEU A 397 -26.19 17.48 -0.73
C LEU A 397 -27.62 17.22 -1.19
N GLY A 398 -28.47 18.23 -1.01
CA GLY A 398 -29.91 18.08 -1.22
C GLY A 398 -30.51 17.06 -0.27
N ASP A 399 -31.23 16.06 -0.80
CA ASP A 399 -31.91 15.03 -0.01
C ASP A 399 -31.04 13.79 0.27
N LYS A 400 -29.78 13.79 -0.17
CA LYS A 400 -28.90 12.64 -0.05
C LYS A 400 -27.73 12.88 0.89
N THR A 401 -27.41 11.87 1.67
CA THR A 401 -26.24 11.83 2.53
C THR A 401 -25.18 10.98 1.87
N TYR A 402 -23.98 11.54 1.72
CA TYR A 402 -22.83 10.88 1.11
C TYR A 402 -21.85 10.49 2.21
N PRO A 403 -21.61 9.18 2.43
CA PRO A 403 -20.60 8.73 3.35
C PRO A 403 -19.22 9.11 2.81
N LEU A 404 -18.38 9.60 3.71
CA LEU A 404 -17.01 9.97 3.45
C LEU A 404 -16.11 8.86 3.96
N LYS A 405 -15.34 8.27 3.07
CA LYS A 405 -14.35 7.24 3.38
C LYS A 405 -12.96 7.83 3.21
N VAL A 406 -12.09 7.45 4.11
CA VAL A 406 -10.71 7.95 4.12
C VAL A 406 -9.78 6.79 3.89
N ALA A 407 -8.77 6.99 3.05
CA ALA A 407 -7.72 6.03 2.81
C ALA A 407 -6.35 6.69 3.02
N ARG A 408 -5.50 6.09 3.86
CA ARG A 408 -4.20 6.63 4.25
C ARG A 408 -3.27 6.84 3.06
N LYS A 409 -3.20 5.85 2.17
CA LYS A 409 -2.27 5.83 1.04
C LYS A 409 -2.73 6.64 -0.17
N LEU A 410 -3.89 7.29 -0.08
CA LEU A 410 -4.37 8.14 -1.16
C LEU A 410 -3.61 9.47 -1.18
N PRO A 411 -3.22 9.96 -2.38
CA PRO A 411 -2.59 11.27 -2.48
C PRO A 411 -3.42 12.37 -1.83
N PRO A 412 -2.81 13.30 -1.09
CA PRO A 412 -3.53 14.37 -0.39
C PRO A 412 -4.29 15.31 -1.33
N GLU A 413 -3.85 15.43 -2.58
CA GLU A 413 -4.43 16.30 -3.59
C GLU A 413 -5.69 15.76 -4.24
N VAL A 414 -6.11 14.51 -3.91
CA VAL A 414 -7.14 13.80 -4.67
C VAL A 414 -8.35 13.44 -3.82
N CYS A 415 -9.54 13.63 -4.42
CA CYS A 415 -10.80 13.12 -3.90
C CYS A 415 -11.59 12.45 -5.02
N PHE A 416 -12.04 11.23 -4.79
CA PHE A 416 -12.88 10.48 -5.72
C PHE A 416 -14.34 10.48 -5.29
N GLY A 417 -15.23 10.68 -6.25
CA GLY A 417 -16.67 10.44 -6.08
C GLY A 417 -17.07 9.21 -6.89
N LEU A 418 -17.46 8.16 -6.19
CA LEU A 418 -17.65 6.83 -6.77
C LEU A 418 -19.11 6.38 -6.69
N GLN A 419 -19.57 5.75 -7.75
CA GLN A 419 -20.86 5.08 -7.80
C GLN A 419 -20.66 3.59 -7.54
N ARG A 420 -21.46 3.04 -6.62
CA ARG A 420 -21.48 1.61 -6.34
C ARG A 420 -21.87 0.81 -7.59
N ASP A 421 -21.61 -0.47 -7.58
CA ASP A 421 -21.95 -1.43 -8.64
C ASP A 421 -21.45 -1.05 -10.05
N ARG A 422 -20.43 -0.17 -10.12
CA ARG A 422 -19.80 0.27 -11.38
C ARG A 422 -18.32 -0.04 -11.44
N PHE A 423 -17.90 -0.97 -10.63
CA PHE A 423 -16.56 -1.54 -10.68
C PHE A 423 -16.68 -3.05 -10.64
N ALA A 424 -15.79 -3.73 -11.32
CA ALA A 424 -15.67 -5.17 -11.30
C ALA A 424 -14.22 -5.55 -11.00
N ARG A 425 -14.02 -6.57 -10.21
CA ARG A 425 -12.75 -7.22 -9.98
C ARG A 425 -12.67 -8.45 -10.86
N CYS A 426 -11.85 -8.38 -11.89
CA CYS A 426 -11.60 -9.50 -12.79
C CYS A 426 -10.44 -10.32 -12.23
N THR A 427 -10.64 -11.61 -11.95
CA THR A 427 -9.63 -12.48 -11.34
C THR A 427 -9.66 -13.87 -11.95
N LEU A 428 -8.52 -14.56 -11.90
CA LEU A 428 -8.40 -15.99 -12.27
C LEU A 428 -8.53 -16.90 -11.04
N GLY A 429 -8.82 -16.37 -9.88
CA GLY A 429 -8.94 -17.08 -8.61
C GLY A 429 -8.42 -16.24 -7.45
N GLN A 430 -8.32 -16.87 -6.28
CA GLN A 430 -7.76 -16.23 -5.09
C GLN A 430 -6.22 -16.33 -5.07
N LEU A 431 -5.57 -15.64 -4.14
CA LEU A 431 -4.14 -15.78 -3.90
C LEU A 431 -3.82 -17.24 -3.56
N THR A 432 -3.08 -17.91 -4.45
CA THR A 432 -2.75 -19.32 -4.32
C THR A 432 -1.25 -19.53 -4.21
N TRP A 433 -0.86 -20.47 -3.33
CA TRP A 433 0.52 -20.94 -3.26
C TRP A 433 0.82 -21.90 -4.37
N GLU A 434 2.01 -21.79 -4.94
CA GLU A 434 2.51 -22.68 -5.97
C GLU A 434 2.93 -24.02 -5.34
N GLU A 435 2.31 -25.12 -5.79
CA GLU A 435 2.59 -26.46 -5.32
C GLU A 435 3.07 -27.33 -6.49
N GLU A 436 4.38 -27.53 -6.62
CA GLU A 436 4.92 -28.40 -7.68
C GLU A 436 4.92 -29.89 -7.31
N THR A 437 5.12 -30.22 -6.03
CA THR A 437 5.29 -31.60 -5.57
C THR A 437 4.39 -31.97 -4.39
N GLY A 438 3.23 -31.30 -4.27
CA GLY A 438 2.35 -31.44 -3.09
C GLY A 438 2.89 -30.70 -1.85
N SER A 439 3.88 -29.84 -2.03
CA SER A 439 4.42 -28.94 -1.02
C SER A 439 4.52 -27.55 -1.58
N MET A 440 4.17 -26.55 -0.77
CA MET A 440 4.37 -25.13 -1.12
C MET A 440 5.87 -24.74 -1.21
N TRP A 441 6.76 -25.60 -0.73
CA TRP A 441 8.20 -25.35 -0.71
C TRP A 441 8.88 -26.00 -1.89
N ASN A 442 9.34 -25.20 -2.81
CA ASN A 442 10.07 -25.63 -3.99
C ASN A 442 11.57 -25.36 -3.80
N ARG A 443 12.40 -26.26 -4.30
CA ARG A 443 13.85 -26.13 -4.17
C ARG A 443 14.39 -25.15 -5.20
N VAL A 444 15.29 -24.26 -4.78
CA VAL A 444 15.95 -23.35 -5.71
C VAL A 444 16.92 -24.12 -6.59
N VAL A 445 16.74 -23.98 -7.92
CA VAL A 445 17.62 -24.55 -8.93
C VAL A 445 18.15 -23.39 -9.78
N ASP A 446 19.47 -23.31 -9.94
CA ASP A 446 20.08 -22.35 -10.85
C ASP A 446 20.89 -23.06 -11.96
N SER A 447 21.54 -22.30 -12.84
CA SER A 447 22.34 -22.83 -13.95
C SER A 447 23.52 -23.69 -13.47
N THR A 448 23.95 -23.59 -12.24
CA THR A 448 25.05 -24.34 -11.65
C THR A 448 24.60 -25.59 -10.89
N GLY A 449 23.29 -25.75 -10.66
CA GLY A 449 22.72 -26.91 -10.00
C GLY A 449 21.70 -26.56 -8.90
N ARG A 450 21.46 -27.51 -8.02
CA ARG A 450 20.50 -27.36 -6.91
C ARG A 450 21.18 -26.67 -5.72
N LYS A 451 20.58 -25.59 -5.25
CA LYS A 451 20.96 -24.94 -3.99
C LYS A 451 20.27 -25.57 -2.78
N ASP A 452 20.90 -25.55 -1.62
CA ASP A 452 20.25 -25.92 -0.36
C ASP A 452 19.44 -24.72 0.17
N SER A 453 18.51 -24.27 -0.64
CA SER A 453 17.53 -23.25 -0.30
C SER A 453 16.18 -23.59 -0.93
N TYR A 454 15.12 -23.17 -0.25
CA TYR A 454 13.75 -23.40 -0.66
C TYR A 454 13.05 -22.06 -0.82
N TYR A 455 12.15 -21.99 -1.77
CA TYR A 455 11.26 -20.86 -1.94
C TYR A 455 9.79 -21.32 -1.90
N ALA A 456 8.95 -20.45 -1.39
CA ALA A 456 7.52 -20.55 -1.54
C ALA A 456 7.05 -19.33 -2.31
N ALA A 457 6.24 -19.53 -3.32
CA ALA A 457 5.68 -18.46 -4.13
C ALA A 457 4.15 -18.50 -4.05
N ALA A 458 3.55 -17.33 -3.89
CA ALA A 458 2.12 -17.17 -4.08
C ALA A 458 1.85 -16.22 -5.24
N HIS A 459 0.79 -16.44 -5.97
CA HIS A 459 0.41 -15.59 -7.09
C HIS A 459 -1.09 -15.36 -7.15
N LEU A 460 -1.40 -14.18 -7.67
CA LEU A 460 -2.74 -13.71 -7.90
C LEU A 460 -2.78 -13.08 -9.29
N TYR A 461 -3.83 -13.36 -10.04
CA TYR A 461 -4.09 -12.72 -11.33
C TYR A 461 -5.34 -11.89 -11.19
N GLU A 462 -5.19 -10.57 -11.23
CA GLU A 462 -6.35 -9.70 -11.14
C GLU A 462 -6.20 -8.39 -11.89
N ASN A 463 -7.30 -7.72 -12.13
CA ASN A 463 -7.35 -6.34 -12.58
C ASN A 463 -8.67 -5.69 -12.13
N LEU A 464 -8.62 -4.39 -11.80
CA LEU A 464 -9.81 -3.60 -11.52
C LEU A 464 -10.35 -3.02 -12.83
N TYR A 465 -11.65 -3.13 -13.02
CA TYR A 465 -12.33 -2.66 -14.21
C TYR A 465 -13.51 -1.75 -13.86
N CYS A 466 -13.62 -0.64 -14.56
CA CYS A 466 -14.78 0.25 -14.49
C CYS A 466 -15.49 0.30 -15.86
N PRO A 467 -16.69 -0.31 -16.00
CA PRO A 467 -17.44 -0.31 -17.25
C PRO A 467 -18.07 1.05 -17.59
N ALA A 468 -18.13 1.97 -16.66
CA ALA A 468 -18.75 3.25 -16.83
C ALA A 468 -17.92 4.40 -16.21
N PRO A 469 -16.70 4.68 -16.73
CA PRO A 469 -15.83 5.73 -16.18
C PRO A 469 -16.50 7.10 -16.09
N ARG A 470 -17.34 7.45 -17.06
CA ARG A 470 -18.04 8.73 -17.15
C ARG A 470 -18.97 9.02 -15.97
N LYS A 471 -19.40 7.99 -15.23
CA LYS A 471 -20.29 8.13 -14.08
C LYS A 471 -19.56 8.46 -12.79
N GLN A 472 -18.23 8.40 -12.82
CA GLN A 472 -17.34 8.70 -11.72
C GLN A 472 -16.77 10.10 -11.86
N PHE A 473 -16.35 10.70 -10.75
CA PHE A 473 -15.56 11.92 -10.82
C PHE A 473 -14.31 11.84 -9.94
N ARG A 474 -13.32 12.64 -10.29
CA ARG A 474 -12.13 12.91 -9.49
C ARG A 474 -11.96 14.41 -9.36
N ILE A 475 -11.68 14.86 -8.17
CA ILE A 475 -11.19 16.21 -7.90
C ILE A 475 -9.69 16.05 -7.67
N GLU A 476 -8.89 16.88 -8.31
CA GLU A 476 -7.44 16.95 -8.16
C GLU A 476 -7.00 18.39 -7.85
N GLY A 477 -5.71 18.60 -7.55
CA GLY A 477 -5.21 19.93 -7.22
C GLY A 477 -5.70 20.47 -5.88
N LEU A 478 -6.05 19.58 -4.94
CA LEU A 478 -6.36 19.98 -3.57
C LEU A 478 -5.06 20.35 -2.84
N ALA A 479 -5.08 21.47 -2.11
CA ALA A 479 -3.95 21.87 -1.29
C ALA A 479 -3.82 20.97 -0.05
N PRO A 480 -2.68 20.30 0.15
CA PRO A 480 -2.49 19.46 1.34
C PRO A 480 -2.55 20.31 2.60
N VAL A 481 -3.22 19.77 3.61
CA VAL A 481 -3.30 20.36 4.94
C VAL A 481 -2.33 19.60 5.85
N LYS A 482 -1.28 20.30 6.29
CA LYS A 482 -0.35 19.80 7.31
C LYS A 482 -0.88 20.00 8.72
#